data_bd4f6222cf44c38dc6b3ea59eda54b45
#
_entry.id   bd4f6222cf44c38dc6b3ea59eda54b45
#
_cell.length_a   1.000
_cell.length_b   1.000
_cell.length_c   1.000
_cell.angle_alpha   90.00
_cell.angle_beta   90.00
_cell.angle_gamma   90.00
#
_symmetry.space_group_name_H-M   'P 1'
#
loop_
_entity.id
_entity.type
_entity.pdbx_description
1 polymer ?
#
loop_
_entity_poly.entity_id
_entity_poly.type
_entity_poly.pdbx_seq_one_letter_code
_entity_poly.pdbx_strand_id
1 'polypeptide(L)'
;RSSLTGDTLCDAKHPVILEHIEFPETVINMAIEPITSADKDRLAMALQTLTREDPTFTHRMDQETGQTIISGMGELHLEIIQNKIQRDMRIGVRVGRPRVSYREAISGVAEAEGRFIRQTGGRGQFAVVKLRVEPMTPEAGQHAVEVESAVREGAISKSWFPAIEEGIREAATSGPQMGYPVLNVKVTILDGQEHPVDSSDIAFEGAGSIAFREAVAKAQPILLEPIMKLQVSTPDDYFGSITGDLTSRRAVITGTSQRGNQRIIEARVPLAEMFGYATMLRSLSQGRAGQTDFEPCGYEPVPQDIAAKIMEMAY
;
A
#
# COMPACT_ATOMS: atom_id res chain seq x y z
N ARG A 1 -24.42 -18.83 -3.20
CA ARG A 1 -23.47 -18.39 -2.12
C ARG A 1 -22.19 -17.77 -2.71
N SER A 2 -22.36 -16.95 -3.72
CA SER A 2 -21.27 -16.22 -4.41
C SER A 2 -21.30 -14.72 -4.12
N SER A 3 -22.25 -14.22 -3.32
CA SER A 3 -22.37 -12.80 -2.98
C SER A 3 -21.25 -12.37 -2.03
N LEU A 4 -20.73 -11.18 -2.28
CA LEU A 4 -19.70 -10.51 -1.50
C LEU A 4 -20.31 -9.31 -0.77
N THR A 5 -19.62 -8.81 0.23
CA THR A 5 -19.97 -7.55 0.87
C THR A 5 -19.81 -6.41 -0.14
N GLY A 6 -20.85 -5.59 -0.31
CA GLY A 6 -20.92 -4.55 -1.34
C GLY A 6 -21.71 -4.93 -2.59
N ASP A 7 -22.06 -6.21 -2.78
CA ASP A 7 -22.89 -6.63 -3.89
C ASP A 7 -24.32 -6.13 -3.75
N THR A 8 -24.92 -5.69 -4.87
CA THR A 8 -26.33 -5.37 -4.93
C THR A 8 -27.16 -6.64 -5.17
N LEU A 9 -28.06 -6.95 -4.25
CA LEU A 9 -29.04 -8.02 -4.41
C LEU A 9 -30.36 -7.42 -4.93
N CYS A 10 -30.80 -7.86 -6.10
CA CYS A 10 -32.02 -7.35 -6.72
C CYS A 10 -32.87 -8.47 -7.32
N ASP A 11 -34.11 -8.13 -7.72
CA ASP A 11 -34.98 -9.03 -8.48
C ASP A 11 -34.39 -9.23 -9.89
N ALA A 12 -34.35 -10.49 -10.34
CA ALA A 12 -33.86 -10.84 -11.68
C ALA A 12 -34.68 -10.19 -12.83
N LYS A 13 -35.93 -9.81 -12.57
CA LYS A 13 -36.81 -9.14 -13.55
C LYS A 13 -36.63 -7.63 -13.59
N HIS A 14 -36.07 -7.05 -12.54
CA HIS A 14 -35.82 -5.61 -12.40
C HIS A 14 -34.40 -5.37 -11.89
N PRO A 15 -33.38 -5.61 -12.73
CA PRO A 15 -32.00 -5.49 -12.29
C PRO A 15 -31.65 -4.02 -12.01
N VAL A 16 -31.22 -3.73 -10.80
CA VAL A 16 -30.74 -2.41 -10.37
C VAL A 16 -29.36 -2.61 -9.74
N ILE A 17 -28.40 -1.80 -10.13
CA ILE A 17 -27.08 -1.73 -9.49
C ILE A 17 -27.06 -0.45 -8.68
N LEU A 18 -26.86 -0.57 -7.36
CA LEU A 18 -26.66 0.56 -6.46
C LEU A 18 -25.21 1.06 -6.55
N GLU A 19 -24.95 2.19 -5.93
CA GLU A 19 -23.63 2.78 -5.85
C GLU A 19 -22.61 1.77 -5.30
N HIS A 20 -21.44 1.69 -5.96
CA HIS A 20 -20.37 0.80 -5.55
C HIS A 20 -19.66 1.37 -4.33
N ILE A 21 -19.47 0.53 -3.30
CA ILE A 21 -18.75 0.91 -2.09
C ILE A 21 -17.25 0.83 -2.40
N GLU A 22 -16.55 1.95 -2.30
CA GLU A 22 -15.09 1.98 -2.34
C GLU A 22 -14.55 1.64 -0.95
N PHE A 23 -13.83 0.53 -0.86
CA PHE A 23 -13.18 0.12 0.39
C PHE A 23 -11.76 0.67 0.43
N PRO A 24 -11.33 1.23 1.59
CA PRO A 24 -9.96 1.72 1.72
C PRO A 24 -8.93 0.58 1.64
N GLU A 25 -7.74 0.89 1.15
CA GLU A 25 -6.64 -0.06 1.08
C GLU A 25 -6.14 -0.46 2.47
N THR A 26 -5.68 -1.70 2.58
CA THR A 26 -5.07 -2.21 3.82
C THR A 26 -3.72 -1.53 4.09
N VAL A 27 -3.43 -1.22 5.36
CA VAL A 27 -2.21 -0.48 5.75
C VAL A 27 -1.29 -1.25 6.71
N ILE A 28 -1.79 -2.30 7.34
CA ILE A 28 -1.01 -3.17 8.26
C ILE A 28 -0.94 -4.58 7.71
N ASN A 29 0.23 -5.19 7.86
CA ASN A 29 0.47 -6.59 7.52
C ASN A 29 1.00 -7.34 8.74
N MET A 30 0.45 -8.55 8.98
CA MET A 30 0.91 -9.48 10.00
C MET A 30 1.12 -10.85 9.38
N ALA A 31 2.14 -11.59 9.83
CA ALA A 31 2.26 -12.99 9.49
C ALA A 31 1.38 -13.83 10.41
N ILE A 32 0.58 -14.74 9.85
CA ILE A 32 -0.25 -15.68 10.60
C ILE A 32 0.15 -17.11 10.28
N GLU A 33 0.37 -17.92 11.30
CA GLU A 33 0.74 -19.32 11.17
C GLU A 33 -0.14 -20.19 12.07
N PRO A 34 -0.59 -21.37 11.59
CA PRO A 34 -1.31 -22.29 12.44
C PRO A 34 -0.34 -22.92 13.46
N ILE A 35 -0.82 -23.17 14.69
CA ILE A 35 0.01 -23.83 15.73
C ILE A 35 0.28 -25.28 15.35
N THR A 36 -0.67 -25.94 14.69
CA THR A 36 -0.53 -27.33 14.26
C THR A 36 -0.62 -27.44 12.75
N SER A 37 0.11 -28.40 12.15
CA SER A 37 0.02 -28.65 10.70
C SER A 37 -1.37 -29.13 10.27
N ALA A 38 -2.13 -29.78 11.14
CA ALA A 38 -3.51 -30.19 10.89
C ALA A 38 -4.48 -29.03 10.70
N ASP A 39 -4.16 -27.85 11.24
CA ASP A 39 -4.97 -26.66 11.12
C ASP A 39 -4.70 -25.82 9.85
N LYS A 40 -3.70 -26.20 9.04
CA LYS A 40 -3.27 -25.43 7.86
C LYS A 40 -4.41 -25.23 6.86
N ASP A 41 -5.11 -26.30 6.49
CA ASP A 41 -6.19 -26.24 5.52
C ASP A 41 -7.42 -25.54 6.10
N ARG A 42 -7.69 -25.76 7.40
CA ARG A 42 -8.77 -25.06 8.11
C ARG A 42 -8.52 -23.56 8.19
N LEU A 43 -7.29 -23.15 8.45
CA LEU A 43 -6.90 -21.74 8.45
C LEU A 43 -7.06 -21.11 7.06
N ALA A 44 -6.65 -21.79 6.00
CA ALA A 44 -6.82 -21.29 4.64
C ALA A 44 -8.31 -21.05 4.30
N MET A 45 -9.20 -21.99 4.64
CA MET A 45 -10.65 -21.83 4.44
C MET A 45 -11.24 -20.72 5.32
N ALA A 46 -10.76 -20.58 6.55
CA ALA A 46 -11.17 -19.52 7.46
C ALA A 46 -10.82 -18.14 6.91
N LEU A 47 -9.60 -17.95 6.42
CA LEU A 47 -9.14 -16.71 5.83
C LEU A 47 -9.93 -16.35 4.56
N GLN A 48 -10.23 -17.32 3.69
CA GLN A 48 -11.11 -17.09 2.53
C GLN A 48 -12.52 -16.63 2.94
N THR A 49 -13.07 -17.21 3.99
CA THR A 49 -14.39 -16.83 4.50
C THR A 49 -14.37 -15.40 5.03
N LEU A 50 -13.36 -15.06 5.83
CA LEU A 50 -13.21 -13.72 6.41
C LEU A 50 -12.99 -12.64 5.34
N THR A 51 -12.20 -12.91 4.31
CA THR A 51 -12.01 -11.99 3.17
C THR A 51 -13.32 -11.72 2.40
N ARG A 52 -14.25 -12.69 2.36
CA ARG A 52 -15.57 -12.49 1.76
C ARG A 52 -16.51 -11.67 2.63
N GLU A 53 -16.41 -11.83 3.95
CA GLU A 53 -17.22 -11.10 4.93
C GLU A 53 -16.76 -9.64 5.06
N ASP A 54 -15.46 -9.41 4.96
CA ASP A 54 -14.84 -8.11 5.17
C ASP A 54 -13.87 -7.77 4.02
N PRO A 55 -14.28 -6.92 3.07
CA PRO A 55 -13.43 -6.50 1.96
C PRO A 55 -12.19 -5.69 2.36
N THR A 56 -12.16 -5.13 3.58
CA THR A 56 -11.00 -4.42 4.13
C THR A 56 -9.97 -5.37 4.77
N PHE A 57 -10.26 -6.67 4.78
CA PHE A 57 -9.35 -7.73 5.19
C PHE A 57 -8.89 -8.54 3.97
N THR A 58 -7.59 -8.70 3.79
CA THR A 58 -7.03 -9.53 2.72
C THR A 58 -5.99 -10.50 3.26
N HIS A 59 -5.73 -11.57 2.53
CA HIS A 59 -4.64 -12.49 2.84
C HIS A 59 -3.93 -12.93 1.56
N ARG A 60 -2.63 -13.18 1.68
CA ARG A 60 -1.80 -13.71 0.60
C ARG A 60 -0.72 -14.62 1.14
N MET A 61 -0.23 -15.53 0.32
CA MET A 61 0.97 -16.29 0.64
C MET A 61 2.19 -15.55 0.10
N ASP A 62 3.16 -15.33 0.95
CA ASP A 62 4.46 -14.81 0.56
C ASP A 62 5.25 -15.93 -0.12
N GLN A 63 5.66 -15.73 -1.37
CA GLN A 63 6.34 -16.75 -2.16
C GLN A 63 7.78 -17.00 -1.71
N GLU A 64 8.44 -16.00 -1.12
CA GLU A 64 9.82 -16.11 -0.66
C GLU A 64 9.91 -16.77 0.70
N THR A 65 9.04 -16.41 1.64
CA THR A 65 9.05 -16.89 3.02
C THR A 65 8.11 -18.06 3.25
N GLY A 66 7.18 -18.33 2.35
CA GLY A 66 6.11 -19.31 2.51
C GLY A 66 5.11 -18.98 3.62
N GLN A 67 5.20 -17.77 4.20
CA GLN A 67 4.30 -17.31 5.25
C GLN A 67 2.97 -16.83 4.68
N THR A 68 1.89 -17.05 5.42
CA THR A 68 0.61 -16.41 5.12
C THR A 68 0.60 -15.04 5.76
N ILE A 69 0.46 -14.01 4.93
CA ILE A 69 0.37 -12.61 5.36
C ILE A 69 -1.10 -12.21 5.36
N ILE A 70 -1.57 -11.68 6.47
CA ILE A 70 -2.88 -11.06 6.62
C ILE A 70 -2.70 -9.54 6.64
N SER A 71 -3.60 -8.84 5.97
CA SER A 71 -3.55 -7.39 5.84
C SER A 71 -4.90 -6.80 6.25
N GLY A 72 -4.86 -5.68 6.95
CA GLY A 72 -6.06 -5.01 7.46
C GLY A 72 -5.87 -3.52 7.68
N MET A 73 -6.88 -2.89 8.23
CA MET A 73 -6.97 -1.45 8.43
C MET A 73 -6.21 -0.94 9.66
N GLY A 74 -5.75 -1.83 10.54
CA GLY A 74 -5.05 -1.48 11.77
C GLY A 74 -4.87 -2.67 12.70
N GLU A 75 -4.08 -2.46 13.76
CA GLU A 75 -3.77 -3.50 14.75
C GLU A 75 -5.02 -4.10 15.38
N LEU A 76 -5.95 -3.25 15.84
CA LEU A 76 -7.21 -3.68 16.43
C LEU A 76 -8.06 -4.51 15.46
N HIS A 77 -8.09 -4.14 14.19
CA HIS A 77 -8.79 -4.90 13.16
C HIS A 77 -8.22 -6.33 13.05
N LEU A 78 -6.90 -6.46 12.92
CA LEU A 78 -6.25 -7.77 12.81
C LEU A 78 -6.36 -8.58 14.11
N GLU A 79 -6.36 -7.92 15.27
CA GLU A 79 -6.61 -8.57 16.57
C GLU A 79 -8.04 -9.14 16.66
N ILE A 80 -9.05 -8.41 16.19
CA ILE A 80 -10.44 -8.90 16.10
C ILE A 80 -10.52 -10.13 15.17
N ILE A 81 -9.87 -10.07 14.01
CA ILE A 81 -9.80 -11.21 13.06
C ILE A 81 -9.12 -12.41 13.71
N GLN A 82 -7.98 -12.21 14.39
CA GLN A 82 -7.29 -13.26 15.13
C GLN A 82 -8.20 -13.91 16.20
N ASN A 83 -8.88 -13.09 16.99
CA ASN A 83 -9.81 -13.55 18.02
C ASN A 83 -10.96 -14.35 17.40
N LYS A 84 -11.52 -13.92 16.26
CA LYS A 84 -12.57 -14.64 15.54
C LYS A 84 -12.08 -16.01 15.06
N ILE A 85 -10.86 -16.11 14.52
CA ILE A 85 -10.26 -17.40 14.13
C ILE A 85 -10.06 -18.31 15.31
N GLN A 86 -9.55 -17.82 16.44
CA GLN A 86 -9.28 -18.63 17.62
C GLN A 86 -10.53 -19.07 18.36
N ARG A 87 -11.48 -18.15 18.59
CA ARG A 87 -12.65 -18.40 19.42
C ARG A 87 -13.82 -19.01 18.65
N ASP A 88 -14.17 -18.46 17.50
CA ASP A 88 -15.36 -18.86 16.76
C ASP A 88 -15.07 -20.06 15.86
N MET A 89 -13.90 -20.07 15.21
CA MET A 89 -13.51 -21.16 14.32
C MET A 89 -12.66 -22.23 14.98
N ARG A 90 -12.22 -22.00 16.22
CA ARG A 90 -11.42 -22.92 17.05
C ARG A 90 -10.15 -23.41 16.36
N ILE A 91 -9.42 -22.48 15.74
CA ILE A 91 -8.16 -22.73 15.06
C ILE A 91 -7.05 -22.04 15.88
N GLY A 92 -6.07 -22.80 16.36
CA GLY A 92 -4.91 -22.25 17.04
C GLY A 92 -3.97 -21.57 16.06
N VAL A 93 -3.73 -20.26 16.25
CA VAL A 93 -2.84 -19.48 15.38
C VAL A 93 -1.83 -18.68 16.19
N ARG A 94 -0.62 -18.53 15.63
CA ARG A 94 0.37 -17.54 16.03
C ARG A 94 0.36 -16.41 15.03
N VAL A 95 0.42 -15.17 15.56
CA VAL A 95 0.50 -13.99 14.74
C VAL A 95 1.80 -13.28 15.01
N GLY A 96 2.54 -12.93 13.96
CA GLY A 96 3.79 -12.20 14.05
C GLY A 96 3.56 -10.71 14.35
N ARG A 97 4.67 -9.96 14.56
CA ARG A 97 4.58 -8.50 14.75
C ARG A 97 3.94 -7.86 13.52
N PRO A 98 3.08 -6.85 13.71
CA PRO A 98 2.55 -6.07 12.62
C PRO A 98 3.68 -5.45 11.80
N ARG A 99 3.54 -5.50 10.48
CA ARG A 99 4.46 -4.80 9.58
C ARG A 99 3.70 -3.63 8.95
N VAL A 100 4.35 -2.48 8.95
CA VAL A 100 3.83 -1.28 8.29
C VAL A 100 4.03 -1.43 6.78
N SER A 101 2.99 -1.16 6.01
CA SER A 101 3.05 -1.21 4.55
C SER A 101 3.66 0.09 4.01
N TYR A 102 4.98 0.15 4.00
CA TYR A 102 5.72 1.26 3.40
C TYR A 102 5.53 1.30 1.89
N ARG A 103 5.81 2.46 1.30
CA ARG A 103 5.83 2.70 -0.14
C ARG A 103 7.11 3.45 -0.49
N GLU A 104 7.45 3.46 -1.76
CA GLU A 104 8.53 4.29 -2.29
C GLU A 104 7.96 5.39 -3.18
N ALA A 105 8.63 6.52 -3.23
CA ALA A 105 8.37 7.61 -4.17
C ALA A 105 9.70 8.24 -4.58
N ILE A 106 9.65 9.28 -5.38
CA ILE A 106 10.84 10.03 -5.80
C ILE A 106 10.73 11.49 -5.38
N SER A 107 11.85 12.13 -5.10
CA SER A 107 11.92 13.56 -4.80
C SER A 107 12.54 14.39 -5.92
N GLY A 108 13.21 13.76 -6.88
CA GLY A 108 13.87 14.39 -8.02
C GLY A 108 13.28 13.96 -9.35
N VAL A 109 13.77 14.60 -10.41
CA VAL A 109 13.46 14.28 -11.81
C VAL A 109 14.66 13.56 -12.41
N ALA A 110 14.41 12.48 -13.16
CA ALA A 110 15.48 11.78 -13.86
C ALA A 110 14.98 11.17 -15.18
N GLU A 111 15.92 10.98 -16.09
CA GLU A 111 15.72 10.27 -17.34
C GLU A 111 16.56 8.99 -17.37
N ALA A 112 16.01 7.96 -17.99
CA ALA A 112 16.74 6.72 -18.26
C ALA A 112 16.28 6.09 -19.57
N GLU A 113 17.15 5.23 -20.10
CA GLU A 113 16.90 4.47 -21.31
C GLU A 113 17.01 2.98 -20.98
N GLY A 114 15.92 2.25 -21.17
CA GLY A 114 15.88 0.79 -21.04
C GLY A 114 16.07 0.13 -22.40
N ARG A 115 16.95 -0.85 -22.45
CA ARG A 115 17.25 -1.64 -23.64
C ARG A 115 16.95 -3.10 -23.36
N PHE A 116 16.06 -3.68 -24.15
CA PHE A 116 15.78 -5.10 -24.11
C PHE A 116 16.15 -5.71 -25.47
N ILE A 117 17.38 -6.25 -25.52
CA ILE A 117 17.94 -6.82 -26.75
C ILE A 117 18.38 -8.24 -26.46
N ARG A 118 17.74 -9.22 -27.09
CA ARG A 118 18.11 -10.64 -26.99
C ARG A 118 18.15 -11.27 -28.38
N GLN A 119 19.27 -11.91 -28.69
CA GLN A 119 19.43 -12.73 -29.90
C GLN A 119 19.75 -14.16 -29.48
N THR A 120 18.83 -15.08 -29.72
CA THR A 120 18.99 -16.50 -29.41
C THR A 120 18.64 -17.30 -30.63
N GLY A 121 19.54 -17.42 -31.59
CA GLY A 121 19.47 -18.41 -32.69
C GLY A 121 18.19 -18.51 -33.54
N GLY A 122 17.29 -17.54 -33.46
CA GLY A 122 16.00 -17.47 -34.17
C GLY A 122 15.53 -16.02 -34.27
N ARG A 123 14.20 -15.76 -34.21
CA ARG A 123 13.64 -14.41 -34.17
C ARG A 123 14.13 -13.72 -32.85
N GLY A 124 14.88 -12.62 -33.00
CA GLY A 124 15.39 -11.84 -31.89
C GLY A 124 14.29 -11.09 -31.14
N GLN A 125 14.67 -10.42 -30.06
CA GLN A 125 13.82 -9.46 -29.35
C GLN A 125 14.57 -8.13 -29.27
N PHE A 126 13.92 -7.06 -29.68
CA PHE A 126 14.53 -5.73 -29.71
C PHE A 126 13.51 -4.67 -29.30
N ALA A 127 13.84 -3.91 -28.28
CA ALA A 127 13.12 -2.68 -27.92
C ALA A 127 14.05 -1.74 -27.15
N VAL A 128 13.94 -0.44 -27.42
CA VAL A 128 14.57 0.61 -26.64
C VAL A 128 13.50 1.62 -26.25
N VAL A 129 13.45 2.01 -24.98
CA VAL A 129 12.51 2.99 -24.44
C VAL A 129 13.27 4.00 -23.62
N LYS A 130 13.10 5.28 -23.92
CA LYS A 130 13.60 6.39 -23.12
C LYS A 130 12.42 7.06 -22.40
N LEU A 131 12.52 7.22 -21.09
CA LEU A 131 11.48 7.87 -20.30
C LEU A 131 12.06 8.82 -19.26
N ARG A 132 11.22 9.71 -18.79
CA ARG A 132 11.47 10.62 -17.68
C ARG A 132 10.48 10.34 -16.56
N VAL A 133 10.96 10.38 -15.32
CA VAL A 133 10.15 10.29 -14.12
C VAL A 133 10.20 11.61 -13.36
N GLU A 134 9.07 12.02 -12.82
CA GLU A 134 8.89 13.24 -12.05
C GLU A 134 8.03 12.97 -10.82
N PRO A 135 8.29 13.64 -9.67
CA PRO A 135 7.41 13.56 -8.51
C PRO A 135 6.01 14.07 -8.87
N MET A 136 5.00 13.38 -8.42
CA MET A 136 3.61 13.78 -8.59
C MET A 136 3.00 14.03 -7.21
N THR A 137 2.29 15.16 -7.06
CA THR A 137 1.45 15.39 -5.89
C THR A 137 0.10 14.74 -6.15
N PRO A 138 -0.28 13.69 -5.42
CA PRO A 138 -1.56 13.03 -5.66
C PRO A 138 -2.72 13.96 -5.32
N GLU A 139 -3.77 13.93 -6.13
CA GLU A 139 -5.07 14.43 -5.72
C GLU A 139 -5.57 13.58 -4.55
N ALA A 140 -6.40 14.15 -3.66
CA ALA A 140 -6.79 13.51 -2.40
C ALA A 140 -7.29 12.07 -2.62
N GLY A 141 -6.54 11.11 -2.10
CA GLY A 141 -6.87 9.67 -2.13
C GLY A 141 -6.39 8.90 -3.36
N GLN A 142 -5.76 9.53 -4.36
CA GLN A 142 -5.21 8.84 -5.53
C GLN A 142 -3.69 8.70 -5.38
N HIS A 143 -3.23 7.49 -5.15
CA HIS A 143 -1.81 7.14 -5.17
C HIS A 143 -1.54 6.31 -6.41
N ALA A 144 -0.95 6.92 -7.45
CA ALA A 144 -0.80 6.28 -8.75
C ALA A 144 0.60 6.49 -9.35
N VAL A 145 0.93 5.62 -10.29
CA VAL A 145 1.94 5.87 -11.31
C VAL A 145 1.18 6.26 -12.57
N GLU A 146 1.31 7.52 -12.97
CA GLU A 146 0.70 8.04 -14.19
C GLU A 146 1.69 7.92 -15.34
N VAL A 147 1.22 7.38 -16.47
CA VAL A 147 2.06 7.21 -17.68
C VAL A 147 1.46 8.05 -18.80
N GLU A 148 2.28 8.92 -19.37
CA GLU A 148 1.94 9.70 -20.56
C GLU A 148 3.00 9.56 -21.64
N SER A 149 2.65 9.87 -22.87
CA SER A 149 3.57 9.82 -24.01
C SER A 149 3.80 11.19 -24.58
N ALA A 150 5.06 11.57 -24.74
CA ALA A 150 5.53 12.74 -25.47
C ALA A 150 6.37 12.33 -26.70
N VAL A 151 6.25 11.10 -27.15
CA VAL A 151 7.02 10.57 -28.29
C VAL A 151 6.63 11.32 -29.57
N ARG A 152 7.64 11.79 -30.30
CA ARG A 152 7.45 12.43 -31.61
C ARG A 152 7.02 11.40 -32.65
N GLU A 153 6.20 11.81 -33.59
CA GLU A 153 5.73 10.94 -34.67
C GLU A 153 6.90 10.25 -35.39
N GLY A 154 6.84 8.92 -35.49
CA GLY A 154 7.78 8.09 -36.25
C GLY A 154 8.92 7.45 -35.47
N ALA A 155 9.10 7.73 -34.18
CA ALA A 155 10.15 7.12 -33.39
C ALA A 155 9.80 5.67 -32.99
N ILE A 156 8.60 5.44 -32.50
CA ILE A 156 8.01 4.11 -32.23
C ILE A 156 6.52 4.12 -32.55
N SER A 157 5.99 2.97 -32.95
CA SER A 157 4.55 2.82 -33.20
C SER A 157 3.75 2.96 -31.91
N LYS A 158 2.61 3.63 -31.98
CA LYS A 158 1.66 3.79 -30.87
C LYS A 158 1.10 2.45 -30.36
N SER A 159 1.18 1.40 -31.18
CA SER A 159 0.76 0.05 -30.81
C SER A 159 1.57 -0.54 -29.64
N TRP A 160 2.80 -0.06 -29.41
CA TRP A 160 3.67 -0.53 -28.33
C TRP A 160 3.43 0.14 -26.98
N PHE A 161 2.70 1.28 -26.94
CA PHE A 161 2.48 2.01 -25.70
C PHE A 161 1.79 1.20 -24.59
N PRO A 162 0.79 0.36 -24.87
CA PRO A 162 0.20 -0.49 -23.83
C PRO A 162 1.21 -1.46 -23.20
N ALA A 163 2.11 -2.05 -24.01
CA ALA A 163 3.14 -2.95 -23.51
C ALA A 163 4.18 -2.22 -22.65
N ILE A 164 4.60 -1.01 -23.08
CA ILE A 164 5.51 -0.16 -22.29
C ILE A 164 4.86 0.21 -20.95
N GLU A 165 3.58 0.61 -20.96
CA GLU A 165 2.85 0.97 -19.75
C GLU A 165 2.71 -0.22 -18.79
N GLU A 166 2.41 -1.42 -19.30
CA GLU A 166 2.36 -2.63 -18.49
C GLU A 166 3.70 -2.93 -17.84
N GLY A 167 4.81 -2.85 -18.57
CA GLY A 167 6.16 -3.03 -18.03
C GLY A 167 6.52 -2.00 -16.96
N ILE A 168 6.09 -0.74 -17.11
CA ILE A 168 6.26 0.31 -16.11
C ILE A 168 5.44 -0.01 -14.85
N ARG A 169 4.16 -0.40 -15.00
CA ARG A 169 3.27 -0.74 -13.89
C ARG A 169 3.76 -1.97 -13.11
N GLU A 170 4.21 -2.99 -13.81
CA GLU A 170 4.83 -4.16 -13.17
C GLU A 170 6.09 -3.76 -12.39
N ALA A 171 6.98 -2.97 -13.00
CA ALA A 171 8.19 -2.48 -12.32
C ALA A 171 7.90 -1.63 -11.09
N ALA A 172 6.79 -0.86 -11.11
CA ALA A 172 6.37 -0.03 -9.98
C ALA A 172 5.89 -0.86 -8.77
N THR A 173 5.60 -2.15 -8.93
CA THR A 173 5.24 -3.00 -7.79
C THR A 173 6.38 -3.25 -6.82
N SER A 174 7.64 -2.99 -7.24
CA SER A 174 8.84 -3.23 -6.43
C SER A 174 9.88 -2.13 -6.69
N GLY A 175 9.99 -1.19 -5.78
CA GLY A 175 10.92 -0.06 -5.86
C GLY A 175 12.38 -0.42 -5.63
N PRO A 176 13.32 0.50 -5.96
CA PRO A 176 14.75 0.22 -5.98
C PRO A 176 15.44 0.24 -4.61
N GLN A 177 14.83 0.83 -3.58
CA GLN A 177 15.47 0.94 -2.26
C GLN A 177 15.24 -0.29 -1.39
N MET A 178 13.99 -0.69 -1.23
CA MET A 178 13.58 -1.75 -0.30
C MET A 178 12.60 -2.73 -0.92
N GLY A 179 12.26 -2.57 -2.18
CA GLY A 179 11.30 -3.40 -2.87
C GLY A 179 9.84 -3.07 -2.56
N TYR A 180 9.55 -1.93 -1.93
CA TYR A 180 8.17 -1.50 -1.73
C TYR A 180 7.57 -0.93 -3.01
N PRO A 181 6.25 -1.02 -3.21
CA PRO A 181 5.60 -0.42 -4.37
C PRO A 181 5.88 1.09 -4.48
N VAL A 182 6.16 1.53 -5.71
CA VAL A 182 6.41 2.95 -6.03
C VAL A 182 5.09 3.66 -6.27
N LEU A 183 4.91 4.82 -5.66
CA LEU A 183 3.71 5.66 -5.78
C LEU A 183 4.08 7.10 -6.13
N ASN A 184 3.09 7.88 -6.56
CA ASN A 184 3.18 9.32 -6.77
C ASN A 184 4.29 9.70 -7.77
N VAL A 185 4.35 8.97 -8.87
CA VAL A 185 5.32 9.19 -9.95
C VAL A 185 4.58 9.40 -11.26
N LYS A 186 4.93 10.49 -11.93
CA LYS A 186 4.55 10.74 -13.31
C LYS A 186 5.67 10.24 -14.22
N VAL A 187 5.32 9.43 -15.19
CA VAL A 187 6.24 8.87 -16.18
C VAL A 187 5.90 9.41 -17.55
N THR A 188 6.85 10.03 -18.21
CA THR A 188 6.70 10.53 -19.59
C THR A 188 7.60 9.71 -20.51
N ILE A 189 7.02 8.99 -21.45
CA ILE A 189 7.74 8.29 -22.51
C ILE A 189 8.22 9.34 -23.50
N LEU A 190 9.55 9.50 -23.65
CA LEU A 190 10.16 10.56 -24.43
C LEU A 190 10.51 10.11 -25.84
N ASP A 191 11.05 8.89 -25.98
CA ASP A 191 11.57 8.35 -27.22
C ASP A 191 11.70 6.82 -27.14
N GLY A 192 12.03 6.19 -28.28
CA GLY A 192 12.32 4.77 -28.32
C GLY A 192 12.79 4.32 -29.71
N GLN A 193 13.15 3.05 -29.81
CA GLN A 193 13.56 2.43 -31.07
C GLN A 193 12.87 1.09 -31.23
N GLU A 194 12.36 0.85 -32.44
CA GLU A 194 11.77 -0.42 -32.84
C GLU A 194 12.59 -1.05 -34.01
N HIS A 195 12.52 -2.37 -34.08
CA HIS A 195 13.09 -3.12 -35.19
C HIS A 195 11.98 -3.80 -35.99
N PRO A 196 11.97 -3.71 -37.35
CA PRO A 196 10.84 -4.18 -38.16
C PRO A 196 10.45 -5.67 -37.98
N VAL A 197 11.39 -6.51 -37.53
CA VAL A 197 11.20 -7.97 -37.41
C VAL A 197 11.26 -8.44 -35.95
N ASP A 198 12.15 -7.85 -35.15
CA ASP A 198 12.50 -8.36 -33.81
C ASP A 198 11.79 -7.64 -32.67
N SER A 199 11.00 -6.59 -32.94
CA SER A 199 10.18 -5.94 -31.92
C SER A 199 8.94 -6.75 -31.57
N SER A 200 8.59 -6.75 -30.28
CA SER A 200 7.44 -7.46 -29.72
C SER A 200 6.95 -6.78 -28.45
N ASP A 201 5.72 -7.07 -28.03
CA ASP A 201 5.15 -6.57 -26.78
C ASP A 201 6.05 -6.92 -25.59
N ILE A 202 6.53 -8.16 -25.49
CA ILE A 202 7.45 -8.62 -24.43
C ILE A 202 8.76 -7.81 -24.41
N ALA A 203 9.27 -7.42 -25.58
CA ALA A 203 10.49 -6.62 -25.65
C ALA A 203 10.24 -5.21 -25.14
N PHE A 204 9.12 -4.57 -25.51
CA PHE A 204 8.78 -3.23 -25.06
C PHE A 204 8.38 -3.18 -23.59
N GLU A 205 7.68 -4.19 -23.07
CA GLU A 205 7.41 -4.39 -21.64
C GLU A 205 8.71 -4.47 -20.84
N GLY A 206 9.65 -5.34 -21.29
CA GLY A 206 10.96 -5.45 -20.66
C GLY A 206 11.78 -4.16 -20.71
N ALA A 207 11.78 -3.46 -21.85
CA ALA A 207 12.51 -2.19 -22.01
C ALA A 207 11.88 -1.08 -21.12
N GLY A 208 10.54 -0.99 -21.05
CA GLY A 208 9.82 -0.08 -20.17
C GLY A 208 10.13 -0.33 -18.69
N SER A 209 10.12 -1.59 -18.26
CA SER A 209 10.49 -2.01 -16.91
C SER A 209 11.92 -1.61 -16.53
N ILE A 210 12.89 -1.87 -17.40
CA ILE A 210 14.29 -1.51 -17.18
C ILE A 210 14.45 0.02 -17.08
N ALA A 211 13.89 0.76 -18.04
CA ALA A 211 13.95 2.22 -18.05
C ALA A 211 13.36 2.84 -16.79
N PHE A 212 12.20 2.35 -16.35
CA PHE A 212 11.52 2.84 -15.14
C PHE A 212 12.38 2.61 -13.90
N ARG A 213 12.87 1.40 -13.68
CA ARG A 213 13.72 1.07 -12.51
C ARG A 213 14.97 1.93 -12.44
N GLU A 214 15.64 2.12 -13.58
CA GLU A 214 16.83 2.99 -13.64
C GLU A 214 16.50 4.46 -13.40
N ALA A 215 15.41 4.97 -13.95
CA ALA A 215 14.99 6.34 -13.75
C ALA A 215 14.63 6.61 -12.30
N VAL A 216 13.83 5.76 -11.67
CA VAL A 216 13.44 5.87 -10.25
C VAL A 216 14.68 5.82 -9.35
N ALA A 217 15.63 4.91 -9.61
CA ALA A 217 16.86 4.82 -8.84
C ALA A 217 17.71 6.11 -8.92
N LYS A 218 17.70 6.82 -10.06
CA LYS A 218 18.40 8.10 -10.27
C LYS A 218 17.64 9.31 -9.71
N ALA A 219 16.32 9.20 -9.55
CA ALA A 219 15.41 10.29 -9.16
C ALA A 219 15.31 10.53 -7.65
N GLN A 220 16.33 10.17 -6.88
CA GLN A 220 16.37 10.32 -5.43
C GLN A 220 15.14 9.65 -4.75
N PRO A 221 15.09 8.32 -4.75
CA PRO A 221 13.98 7.60 -4.16
C PRO A 221 13.89 7.86 -2.65
N ILE A 222 12.66 7.98 -2.15
CA ILE A 222 12.31 8.24 -0.75
C ILE A 222 11.33 7.20 -0.26
N LEU A 223 11.40 6.90 1.05
CA LEU A 223 10.45 6.02 1.71
C LEU A 223 9.22 6.81 2.17
N LEU A 224 8.04 6.24 1.96
CA LEU A 224 6.77 6.77 2.43
C LEU A 224 6.18 5.85 3.51
N GLU A 225 5.60 6.45 4.54
CA GLU A 225 4.87 5.75 5.59
C GLU A 225 3.38 6.09 5.57
N PRO A 226 2.50 5.13 5.92
CA PRO A 226 1.07 5.38 5.99
C PRO A 226 0.76 6.29 7.18
N ILE A 227 -0.02 7.33 6.91
CA ILE A 227 -0.51 8.29 7.90
C ILE A 227 -1.97 8.00 8.20
N MET A 228 -2.29 8.00 9.49
CA MET A 228 -3.63 7.77 9.98
C MET A 228 -4.24 9.10 10.46
N LYS A 229 -5.50 9.32 10.12
CA LYS A 229 -6.34 10.31 10.76
C LYS A 229 -6.84 9.71 12.07
N LEU A 230 -6.53 10.37 13.17
CA LEU A 230 -6.91 9.95 14.51
C LEU A 230 -7.86 10.97 15.12
N GLN A 231 -8.91 10.48 15.77
CA GLN A 231 -9.75 11.30 16.64
C GLN A 231 -9.84 10.66 18.02
N VAL A 232 -9.55 11.46 19.05
CA VAL A 232 -9.59 11.04 20.45
C VAL A 232 -10.54 11.92 21.23
N SER A 233 -11.46 11.30 21.97
CA SER A 233 -12.34 11.98 22.91
C SER A 233 -11.82 11.79 24.33
N THR A 234 -11.65 12.87 25.08
CA THR A 234 -11.08 12.85 26.44
C THR A 234 -11.67 13.93 27.34
N PRO A 235 -11.82 13.68 28.64
CA PRO A 235 -12.05 14.77 29.61
C PRO A 235 -10.89 15.77 29.62
N ASP A 236 -11.17 17.03 29.98
CA ASP A 236 -10.19 18.11 30.00
C ASP A 236 -8.95 17.80 30.88
N ASP A 237 -9.12 17.07 31.95
CA ASP A 237 -8.05 16.70 32.89
C ASP A 237 -6.91 15.91 32.23
N TYR A 238 -7.20 15.16 31.18
CA TYR A 238 -6.22 14.32 30.50
C TYR A 238 -5.75 14.89 29.16
N PHE A 239 -6.32 16.01 28.71
CA PHE A 239 -6.01 16.60 27.41
C PHE A 239 -4.49 16.87 27.23
N GLY A 240 -3.83 17.45 28.23
CA GLY A 240 -2.41 17.77 28.17
C GLY A 240 -1.52 16.52 28.06
N SER A 241 -1.82 15.48 28.87
CA SER A 241 -1.05 14.23 28.85
C SER A 241 -1.20 13.46 27.54
N ILE A 242 -2.43 13.41 26.99
CA ILE A 242 -2.70 12.73 25.71
C ILE A 242 -2.08 13.50 24.55
N THR A 243 -2.19 14.83 24.53
CA THR A 243 -1.55 15.65 23.49
C THR A 243 -0.03 15.52 23.54
N GLY A 244 0.57 15.46 24.73
CA GLY A 244 2.00 15.22 24.93
C GLY A 244 2.44 13.84 24.38
N ASP A 245 1.71 12.78 24.68
CA ASP A 245 1.98 11.43 24.15
C ASP A 245 1.85 11.40 22.62
N LEU A 246 0.78 11.98 22.06
CA LEU A 246 0.60 12.08 20.61
C LEU A 246 1.75 12.83 19.93
N THR A 247 2.20 13.92 20.51
CA THR A 247 3.35 14.67 19.99
C THR A 247 4.63 13.84 20.02
N SER A 248 4.85 13.05 21.06
CA SER A 248 5.99 12.12 21.13
C SER A 248 5.95 11.02 20.08
N ARG A 249 4.75 10.70 19.58
CA ARG A 249 4.50 9.76 18.46
C ARG A 249 4.51 10.42 17.10
N ARG A 250 5.10 11.58 16.94
CA ARG A 250 5.16 12.33 15.68
C ARG A 250 3.78 12.75 15.15
N ALA A 251 2.76 12.78 16.01
CA ALA A 251 1.44 13.22 15.59
C ALA A 251 1.41 14.74 15.36
N VAL A 252 0.75 15.13 14.28
CA VAL A 252 0.42 16.53 13.99
C VAL A 252 -1.02 16.78 14.39
N ILE A 253 -1.23 17.58 15.42
CA ILE A 253 -2.57 17.96 15.86
C ILE A 253 -3.18 18.90 14.80
N THR A 254 -4.26 18.48 14.18
CA THR A 254 -4.94 19.21 13.10
C THR A 254 -6.11 20.05 13.62
N GLY A 255 -6.68 19.66 14.75
CA GLY A 255 -7.80 20.38 15.35
C GLY A 255 -8.07 19.95 16.78
N THR A 256 -8.73 20.83 17.50
CA THR A 256 -9.30 20.53 18.81
C THR A 256 -10.67 21.16 18.91
N SER A 257 -11.64 20.42 19.40
CA SER A 257 -13.00 20.90 19.62
C SER A 257 -13.54 20.42 20.96
N GLN A 258 -14.63 20.99 21.41
CA GLN A 258 -15.28 20.57 22.66
C GLN A 258 -16.70 20.08 22.34
N ARG A 259 -17.04 18.93 22.88
CA ARG A 259 -18.37 18.34 22.77
C ARG A 259 -18.89 17.96 24.17
N GLY A 260 -19.69 18.84 24.75
CA GLY A 260 -20.12 18.68 26.13
C GLY A 260 -18.94 18.79 27.13
N ASN A 261 -18.75 17.76 27.96
CA ASN A 261 -17.63 17.65 28.90
C ASN A 261 -16.41 16.93 28.34
N GLN A 262 -16.39 16.68 27.04
CA GLN A 262 -15.30 15.97 26.36
C GLN A 262 -14.58 16.93 25.42
N ARG A 263 -13.26 16.87 25.41
CA ARG A 263 -12.41 17.43 24.38
C ARG A 263 -12.20 16.42 23.27
N ILE A 264 -12.32 16.87 22.04
CA ILE A 264 -11.98 16.08 20.86
C ILE A 264 -10.64 16.58 20.34
N ILE A 265 -9.70 15.66 20.18
CA ILE A 265 -8.39 15.90 19.58
C ILE A 265 -8.41 15.25 18.20
N GLU A 266 -8.16 16.03 17.17
CA GLU A 266 -7.95 15.53 15.81
C GLU A 266 -6.46 15.61 15.48
N ALA A 267 -5.92 14.53 14.95
CA ALA A 267 -4.50 14.46 14.64
C ALA A 267 -4.25 13.59 13.41
N ARG A 268 -3.10 13.82 12.77
CA ARG A 268 -2.51 12.94 11.76
C ARG A 268 -1.27 12.31 12.38
N VAL A 269 -1.16 11.01 12.31
CA VAL A 269 -0.11 10.26 13.00
C VAL A 269 0.40 9.11 12.14
N PRO A 270 1.71 8.86 12.10
CA PRO A 270 2.25 7.69 11.42
C PRO A 270 1.75 6.40 12.06
N LEU A 271 1.29 5.45 11.24
CA LEU A 271 0.80 4.17 11.73
C LEU A 271 1.84 3.42 12.56
N ALA A 272 3.12 3.51 12.19
CA ALA A 272 4.23 2.87 12.89
C ALA A 272 4.31 3.25 14.38
N GLU A 273 3.86 4.46 14.74
CA GLU A 273 3.89 4.98 16.12
C GLU A 273 2.65 4.60 16.93
N MET A 274 1.65 4.01 16.30
CA MET A 274 0.36 3.75 16.93
C MET A 274 0.23 2.36 17.55
N PHE A 275 1.22 1.48 17.35
CA PHE A 275 1.20 0.18 18.00
C PHE A 275 1.18 0.31 19.53
N GLY A 276 0.22 -0.36 20.16
CA GLY A 276 0.01 -0.29 21.61
C GLY A 276 -0.63 1.02 22.12
N TYR A 277 -0.99 1.94 21.23
CA TYR A 277 -1.57 3.24 21.62
C TYR A 277 -2.87 3.10 22.42
N ALA A 278 -3.76 2.17 22.05
CA ALA A 278 -5.01 1.96 22.79
C ALA A 278 -4.78 1.62 24.28
N THR A 279 -3.76 0.84 24.57
CA THR A 279 -3.35 0.52 25.96
C THR A 279 -2.79 1.74 26.66
N MET A 280 -1.94 2.51 25.98
CA MET A 280 -1.35 3.74 26.52
C MET A 280 -2.44 4.80 26.79
N LEU A 281 -3.38 4.98 25.86
CA LEU A 281 -4.50 5.92 26.01
C LEU A 281 -5.35 5.59 27.24
N ARG A 282 -5.67 4.32 27.46
CA ARG A 282 -6.38 3.85 28.65
C ARG A 282 -5.60 4.13 29.94
N SER A 283 -4.29 3.90 29.93
CA SER A 283 -3.43 4.17 31.07
C SER A 283 -3.37 5.66 31.40
N LEU A 284 -3.14 6.52 30.41
CA LEU A 284 -3.04 7.97 30.57
C LEU A 284 -4.34 8.61 31.05
N SER A 285 -5.48 8.06 30.67
CA SER A 285 -6.81 8.60 30.95
C SER A 285 -7.57 7.85 32.04
N GLN A 286 -6.94 6.89 32.70
CA GLN A 286 -7.62 5.99 33.64
C GLN A 286 -8.89 5.34 33.04
N GLY A 287 -8.84 5.03 31.75
CA GLY A 287 -9.96 4.45 31.00
C GLY A 287 -11.06 5.42 30.58
N ARG A 288 -10.88 6.73 30.78
CA ARG A 288 -11.92 7.76 30.51
C ARG A 288 -11.82 8.38 29.11
N ALA A 289 -10.70 8.23 28.42
CA ALA A 289 -10.56 8.63 27.02
C ALA A 289 -10.83 7.46 26.10
N GLY A 290 -11.36 7.75 24.91
CA GLY A 290 -11.63 6.79 23.85
C GLY A 290 -11.10 7.27 22.51
N GLN A 291 -10.59 6.34 21.72
CA GLN A 291 -10.34 6.55 20.30
C GLN A 291 -11.68 6.44 19.58
N THR A 292 -12.09 7.48 18.88
CA THR A 292 -13.40 7.55 18.22
C THR A 292 -13.30 7.35 16.72
N ASP A 293 -12.12 7.66 16.14
CA ASP A 293 -11.87 7.47 14.72
C ASP A 293 -10.39 7.13 14.48
N PHE A 294 -10.12 6.24 13.54
CA PHE A 294 -8.76 5.85 13.15
C PHE A 294 -8.78 5.31 11.73
N GLU A 295 -8.53 6.19 10.76
CA GLU A 295 -8.66 5.90 9.34
C GLU A 295 -7.37 6.27 8.60
N PRO A 296 -6.99 5.51 7.55
CA PRO A 296 -5.89 5.91 6.68
C PRO A 296 -6.24 7.21 5.95
N CYS A 297 -5.30 8.13 5.90
CA CYS A 297 -5.48 9.41 5.19
C CYS A 297 -4.41 9.68 4.12
N GLY A 298 -3.52 8.73 3.86
CA GLY A 298 -2.52 8.82 2.81
C GLY A 298 -1.14 8.37 3.25
N TYR A 299 -0.14 8.77 2.48
CA TYR A 299 1.27 8.46 2.69
C TYR A 299 2.08 9.74 2.77
N GLU A 300 3.07 9.81 3.65
CA GLU A 300 4.00 10.93 3.78
C GLU A 300 5.45 10.44 3.83
N PRO A 301 6.43 11.29 3.44
CA PRO A 301 7.82 10.95 3.53
C PRO A 301 8.26 10.63 4.96
N VAL A 302 8.95 9.50 5.12
CA VAL A 302 9.59 9.13 6.38
C VAL A 302 10.79 10.05 6.62
N PRO A 303 10.99 10.61 7.85
CA PRO A 303 12.21 11.34 8.18
C PRO A 303 13.47 10.51 7.92
N GLN A 304 14.53 11.15 7.41
CA GLN A 304 15.73 10.45 6.93
C GLN A 304 16.40 9.56 7.98
N ASP A 305 16.44 10.00 9.24
CA ASP A 305 16.99 9.25 10.37
C ASP A 305 16.19 7.98 10.69
N ILE A 306 14.88 8.02 10.50
CA ILE A 306 13.98 6.88 10.68
C ILE A 306 14.05 5.95 9.47
N ALA A 307 14.06 6.51 8.25
CA ALA A 307 14.19 5.72 7.03
C ALA A 307 15.48 4.89 7.04
N ALA A 308 16.61 5.48 7.48
CA ALA A 308 17.87 4.76 7.63
C ALA A 308 17.75 3.55 8.57
N LYS A 309 17.10 3.72 9.73
CA LYS A 309 16.87 2.62 10.70
C LYS A 309 15.96 1.53 10.13
N ILE A 310 14.93 1.90 9.38
CA ILE A 310 14.03 0.93 8.74
C ILE A 310 14.80 0.10 7.71
N MET A 311 15.68 0.76 6.92
CA MET A 311 16.54 0.07 5.95
C MET A 311 17.53 -0.89 6.62
N GLU A 312 18.16 -0.49 7.73
CA GLU A 312 19.07 -1.36 8.48
C GLU A 312 18.39 -2.61 9.08
N MET A 313 17.11 -2.50 9.47
CA MET A 313 16.37 -3.65 10.04
C MET A 313 15.83 -4.61 8.98
N ALA A 314 15.82 -4.23 7.71
CA ALA A 314 15.32 -5.06 6.62
C ALA A 314 16.40 -5.99 6.01
N TYR A 315 17.67 -5.74 6.35
CA TYR A 315 18.83 -6.59 6.02
C TYR A 315 19.30 -7.35 7.24
#